data_1885bc51ba4b4ae1eadca6a07bd6b8d2
#
_entry.id   1885bc51ba4b4ae1eadca6a07bd6b8d2
#
_cell.length_a   1.000
_cell.length_b   1.000
_cell.length_c   1.000
_cell.angle_alpha   90.00
_cell.angle_beta   90.00
_cell.angle_gamma   90.00
#
_symmetry.space_group_name_H-M   'P 1'
#
loop_
_entity.id
_entity.type
_entity.pdbx_description
1 polymer ?
#
loop_
_entity_poly.entity_id
_entity_poly.type
_entity_poly.pdbx_seq_one_letter_code
_entity_poly.pdbx_strand_id
1 'polypeptide(L)' 'MNFNEARQIAWSTLVEALGFSVATDSTLLLQVKTYTVATVPTAATYPRGVIYVSDETGGAVLAFSDSTNWRRCTDRAIVS' A
#
# COMPACT_ATOMS: atom_id res chain seq x y z
N MET A 1 -31.39 -2.82 9.43
CA MET A 1 -30.02 -3.36 9.21
C MET A 1 -29.70 -4.36 10.30
N ASN A 2 -29.18 -5.51 9.93
CA ASN A 2 -28.78 -6.49 10.92
C ASN A 2 -27.33 -6.24 11.37
N PHE A 3 -26.89 -6.96 12.38
CA PHE A 3 -25.58 -6.75 12.99
C PHE A 3 -24.43 -7.05 12.02
N ASN A 4 -24.58 -8.05 11.15
CA ASN A 4 -23.56 -8.40 10.19
C ASN A 4 -23.36 -7.33 9.12
N GLU A 5 -24.44 -6.73 8.65
CA GLU A 5 -24.36 -5.64 7.67
C GLU A 5 -23.63 -4.43 8.24
N ALA A 6 -23.92 -4.07 9.49
CA ALA A 6 -23.24 -2.97 10.14
C ALA A 6 -21.74 -3.21 10.26
N ARG A 7 -21.34 -4.42 10.58
CA ARG A 7 -19.90 -4.78 10.67
C ARG A 7 -19.21 -4.70 9.33
N GLN A 8 -19.86 -5.16 8.25
CA GLN A 8 -19.29 -5.11 6.90
C GLN A 8 -19.10 -3.68 6.43
N ILE A 9 -20.06 -2.79 6.70
CA ILE A 9 -19.94 -1.38 6.34
C ILE A 9 -18.79 -0.74 7.09
N ALA A 10 -18.64 -0.99 8.37
CA ALA A 10 -17.56 -0.44 9.18
C ALA A 10 -16.19 -0.93 8.70
N TRP A 11 -16.08 -2.21 8.33
CA TRP A 11 -14.85 -2.78 7.81
C TRP A 11 -14.44 -2.14 6.48
N SER A 12 -15.39 -1.98 5.54
CA SER A 12 -15.12 -1.36 4.25
C SER A 12 -14.62 0.07 4.41
N THR A 13 -15.23 0.84 5.30
CA THR A 13 -14.82 2.21 5.59
C THR A 13 -13.40 2.26 6.15
N LEU A 14 -13.06 1.35 7.05
CA LEU A 14 -11.72 1.27 7.62
C LEU A 14 -10.67 0.95 6.56
N VAL A 15 -10.95 -0.01 5.67
CA VAL A 15 -10.03 -0.39 4.61
C VAL A 15 -9.76 0.80 3.67
N GLU A 16 -10.79 1.55 3.30
CA GLU A 16 -10.63 2.73 2.45
C GLU A 16 -9.82 3.81 3.16
N ALA A 17 -10.04 4.03 4.44
CA ALA A 17 -9.32 5.03 5.22
C ALA A 17 -7.83 4.69 5.35
N LEU A 18 -7.45 3.42 5.31
CA LEU A 18 -6.05 2.99 5.36
C LEU A 18 -5.31 3.18 4.03
N GLY A 19 -6.01 3.53 2.95
CA GLY A 19 -5.39 3.83 1.67
C GLY A 19 -5.05 2.60 0.83
N PHE A 20 -5.64 1.47 1.10
CA PHE A 20 -5.56 0.31 0.23
C PHE A 20 -6.94 -0.30 0.05
N SER A 21 -7.08 -1.14 -0.96
CA SER A 21 -8.34 -1.84 -1.23
C SER A 21 -8.13 -3.35 -1.27
N VAL A 22 -9.16 -4.07 -0.91
CA VAL A 22 -9.18 -5.53 -0.95
C VAL A 22 -10.27 -5.95 -1.93
N ALA A 23 -9.93 -6.87 -2.83
CA ALA A 23 -10.91 -7.40 -3.77
C ALA A 23 -12.04 -8.10 -3.01
N THR A 24 -13.28 -7.88 -3.47
CA THR A 24 -14.46 -8.45 -2.82
C THR A 24 -14.86 -9.79 -3.40
N ASP A 25 -14.18 -10.24 -4.43
CA ASP A 25 -14.44 -11.54 -5.07
C ASP A 25 -13.58 -12.64 -4.43
N SER A 26 -13.64 -13.84 -5.01
CA SER A 26 -12.94 -15.00 -4.47
C SER A 26 -11.41 -14.94 -4.62
N THR A 27 -10.88 -13.98 -5.35
CA THR A 27 -9.42 -13.85 -5.52
C THR A 27 -8.73 -13.22 -4.31
N LEU A 28 -9.45 -12.44 -3.50
CA LEU A 28 -8.94 -11.79 -2.30
C LEU A 28 -7.63 -11.03 -2.57
N LEU A 29 -7.58 -10.32 -3.69
CA LEU A 29 -6.39 -9.58 -4.11
C LEU A 29 -6.23 -8.30 -3.28
N LEU A 30 -5.06 -8.12 -2.69
CA LEU A 30 -4.71 -6.88 -2.00
C LEU A 30 -4.07 -5.92 -2.99
N GLN A 31 -4.58 -4.69 -3.05
CA GLN A 31 -4.00 -3.62 -3.88
C GLN A 31 -3.49 -2.50 -2.99
N VAL A 32 -2.26 -2.09 -3.20
CA VAL A 32 -1.64 -0.98 -2.48
C VAL A 32 -1.59 0.26 -3.36
N LYS A 33 -1.38 1.42 -2.73
CA LYS A 33 -1.35 2.69 -3.45
C LYS A 33 -0.14 2.75 -4.38
N THR A 34 -0.32 3.38 -5.55
CA THR A 34 0.73 3.53 -6.57
C THR A 34 1.32 4.94 -6.49
N TYR A 35 2.64 5.01 -6.54
CA TYR A 35 3.38 6.26 -6.61
C TYR A 35 4.44 6.18 -7.71
N THR A 36 5.00 7.33 -8.08
CA THR A 36 6.24 7.41 -8.86
C THR A 36 7.39 7.70 -7.91
N VAL A 37 8.63 7.52 -8.37
CA VAL A 37 9.81 7.86 -7.55
C VAL A 37 9.75 9.31 -7.06
N ALA A 38 9.25 10.22 -7.91
CA ALA A 38 9.16 11.63 -7.57
C ALA A 38 8.02 11.96 -6.59
N THR A 39 7.03 11.09 -6.44
CA THR A 39 5.83 11.38 -5.65
C THR A 39 5.67 10.54 -4.40
N VAL A 40 6.63 9.66 -4.09
CA VAL A 40 6.55 8.87 -2.86
C VAL A 40 6.49 9.79 -1.64
N PRO A 41 5.63 9.46 -0.66
CA PRO A 41 5.54 10.27 0.55
C PRO A 41 6.78 10.07 1.44
N THR A 42 6.90 10.87 2.48
CA THR A 42 8.00 10.73 3.44
C THR A 42 7.89 9.38 4.15
N ALA A 43 8.93 8.56 4.04
CA ALA A 43 8.93 7.22 4.64
C ALA A 43 8.76 7.23 6.16
N ALA A 44 9.30 8.25 6.82
CA ALA A 44 9.17 8.39 8.28
C ALA A 44 7.73 8.57 8.74
N THR A 45 6.86 9.12 7.88
CA THR A 45 5.45 9.31 8.18
C THR A 45 4.68 7.98 8.16
N TYR A 46 5.16 7.00 7.41
CA TYR A 46 4.49 5.74 7.20
C TYR A 46 5.41 4.56 7.53
N PRO A 47 5.84 4.41 8.78
CA PRO A 47 6.73 3.30 9.14
C PRO A 47 6.04 1.96 8.86
N ARG A 48 6.76 1.03 8.27
CA ARG A 48 6.26 -0.28 7.87
C ARG A 48 5.16 -0.23 6.80
N GLY A 49 5.01 0.92 6.13
CA GLY A 49 4.07 1.03 5.01
C GLY A 49 4.59 0.30 3.78
N VAL A 50 3.67 -0.09 2.89
CA VAL A 50 3.99 -0.73 1.62
C VAL A 50 3.29 0.03 0.50
N ILE A 51 4.02 0.30 -0.58
CA ILE A 51 3.48 0.99 -1.77
C ILE A 51 3.96 0.28 -3.04
N TYR A 52 3.34 0.64 -4.16
CA TYR A 52 3.78 0.22 -5.49
C TYR A 52 4.41 1.43 -6.19
N VAL A 53 5.65 1.29 -6.63
CA VAL A 53 6.37 2.35 -7.36
C VAL A 53 6.41 1.97 -8.82
N SER A 54 5.74 2.77 -9.68
CA SER A 54 5.50 2.41 -11.06
C SER A 54 6.68 2.68 -12.00
N ASP A 55 7.58 3.60 -11.66
CA ASP A 55 8.66 4.06 -12.55
C ASP A 55 10.05 3.96 -11.91
N GLU A 56 10.23 3.04 -10.97
CA GLU A 56 11.55 2.78 -10.41
C GLU A 56 12.52 2.35 -11.53
N THR A 57 13.81 2.67 -11.39
CA THR A 57 14.81 2.48 -12.45
C THR A 57 14.86 1.07 -13.01
N GLY A 58 14.69 0.06 -12.16
CA GLY A 58 14.69 -1.35 -12.60
C GLY A 58 13.34 -1.86 -13.08
N GLY A 59 12.33 -0.99 -13.14
CA GLY A 59 10.96 -1.35 -13.47
C GLY A 59 10.04 -1.22 -12.24
N ALA A 60 8.74 -1.33 -12.45
CA ALA A 60 7.78 -1.22 -11.37
C ALA A 60 8.05 -2.23 -10.26
N VAL A 61 7.93 -1.81 -9.01
CA VAL A 61 8.33 -2.63 -7.87
C VAL A 61 7.48 -2.29 -6.64
N LEU A 62 7.25 -3.28 -5.78
CA LEU A 62 6.74 -3.02 -4.44
C LEU A 62 7.87 -2.47 -3.57
N ALA A 63 7.53 -1.53 -2.69
CA ALA A 63 8.50 -0.92 -1.78
C ALA A 63 7.92 -0.85 -0.38
N PHE A 64 8.78 -0.94 0.61
CA PHE A 64 8.39 -0.80 2.02
C PHE A 64 9.16 0.34 2.67
N SER A 65 8.56 0.93 3.70
CA SER A 65 9.21 1.98 4.49
C SER A 65 9.97 1.35 5.66
N ASP A 66 11.27 1.70 5.77
CA ASP A 66 12.08 1.33 6.94
C ASP A 66 12.11 2.46 7.99
N SER A 67 11.19 3.42 7.87
CA SER A 67 11.08 4.62 8.70
C SER A 67 12.05 5.73 8.33
N THR A 68 12.97 5.49 7.41
CA THR A 68 13.92 6.48 6.91
C THR A 68 13.81 6.62 5.39
N ASN A 69 13.75 5.49 4.69
CA ASN A 69 13.70 5.44 3.23
C ASN A 69 12.65 4.44 2.76
N TRP A 70 12.18 4.62 1.54
CA TRP A 70 11.45 3.59 0.81
C TRP A 70 12.44 2.64 0.17
N ARG A 71 12.31 1.34 0.45
CA ARG A 71 13.23 0.33 -0.04
C ARG A 71 12.49 -0.68 -0.91
N ARG A 72 13.14 -1.10 -1.99
CA ARG A 72 12.58 -2.11 -2.88
C ARG A 72 12.41 -3.44 -2.15
N CYS A 73 11.29 -4.11 -2.34
CA CYS A 73 11.08 -5.44 -1.77
C CYS A 73 11.97 -6.51 -2.42
N THR A 74 12.52 -6.23 -3.60
CA THR A 74 13.35 -7.20 -4.35
C THR A 74 14.73 -7.38 -3.76
N ASP A 75 15.40 -6.26 -3.39
CA ASP A 75 16.81 -6.31 -2.96
C ASP A 75 17.13 -5.38 -1.79
N ARG A 76 16.10 -4.74 -1.23
CA ARG A 76 16.21 -3.77 -0.12
C ARG A 76 16.98 -2.51 -0.47
N ALA A 77 17.30 -2.27 -1.73
CA ALA A 77 17.94 -1.01 -2.13
C ALA A 77 16.94 0.13 -2.04
N ILE A 78 17.45 1.36 -1.83
CA ILE A 78 16.60 2.54 -1.79
C ILE A 78 15.99 2.77 -3.17
N VAL A 79 14.69 3.06 -3.19
CA VAL A 79 13.95 3.37 -4.43
C VAL A 79 14.58 4.58 -5.12
N SER A 80 14.79 4.46 -6.42
CA SER A 80 15.40 5.53 -7.20
C SER A 80 14.89 5.58 -8.64
#